data_a772077f5b5211c5059a016f27c1494b
#
_entry.id   a772077f5b5211c5059a016f27c1494b
#
_cell.length_a   1.000
_cell.length_b   1.000
_cell.length_c   1.000
_cell.angle_alpha   90.00
_cell.angle_beta   90.00
_cell.angle_gamma   90.00
#
_symmetry.space_group_name_H-M   'P 1'
#
loop_
_entity.id
_entity.type
_entity.pdbx_description
1 polymer ?
#
loop_
_entity_poly.entity_id
_entity_poly.type
_entity_poly.pdbx_seq_one_letter_code
_entity_poly.pdbx_strand_id
1 'polypeptide(L)'
;APEAWDVTEGSPTVVVAVLDTGVDLDHPDLRGNIWTNGGEVVGDGIDNDANGYVDDVHGWDFVGNDNLPVPSAPDTFMEGALVHGTLIAGIIGAQGNNAEGVAGLSWHVRLMPVRMLDAEGNGTVDQAVHALDYAVKNGARVVNMSFTGTITDPILDAALARAADAGVVVVAAVGNKSNGGNNLNETPVYPACSTLPDGRDPVIGVAATDLNDRKA
;
A
#
# COMPACT_ATOMS: atom_id res chain seq x y z
N ALA A 1 17.94 -9.44 -7.73
CA ALA A 1 16.62 -10.08 -7.88
C ALA A 1 16.66 -11.37 -8.72
N PRO A 2 17.44 -11.50 -9.84
CA PRO A 2 17.38 -12.72 -10.66
C PRO A 2 17.58 -14.02 -9.88
N GLU A 3 18.53 -14.08 -8.98
CA GLU A 3 18.80 -15.26 -8.16
C GLU A 3 17.66 -15.61 -7.18
N ALA A 4 16.87 -14.62 -6.78
CA ALA A 4 15.69 -14.85 -5.95
C ALA A 4 14.55 -15.48 -6.76
N TRP A 5 14.43 -15.13 -8.03
CA TRP A 5 13.41 -15.70 -8.92
C TRP A 5 13.72 -17.16 -9.31
N ASP A 6 14.99 -17.60 -9.22
CA ASP A 6 15.32 -19.03 -9.30
C ASP A 6 14.75 -19.86 -8.14
N VAL A 7 14.39 -19.20 -7.04
CA VAL A 7 13.79 -19.83 -5.84
C VAL A 7 12.27 -19.65 -5.82
N THR A 8 11.79 -18.43 -6.09
CA THR A 8 10.36 -18.10 -6.10
C THR A 8 10.07 -16.83 -6.91
N GLU A 9 9.00 -16.85 -7.64
CA GLU A 9 8.43 -15.69 -8.36
C GLU A 9 7.24 -15.07 -7.61
N GLY A 10 6.99 -15.50 -6.37
CA GLY A 10 5.87 -15.09 -5.55
C GLY A 10 4.74 -16.12 -5.49
N SER A 11 3.56 -15.71 -5.02
CA SER A 11 2.37 -16.56 -4.96
C SER A 11 1.09 -15.74 -5.15
N PRO A 12 0.16 -16.17 -6.01
CA PRO A 12 -1.13 -15.50 -6.18
C PRO A 12 -2.08 -15.66 -4.98
N THR A 13 -1.66 -16.40 -3.96
CA THR A 13 -2.41 -16.50 -2.69
C THR A 13 -2.00 -15.43 -1.67
N VAL A 14 -0.93 -14.67 -1.96
CA VAL A 14 -0.49 -13.56 -1.11
C VAL A 14 -1.13 -12.28 -1.61
N VAL A 15 -1.88 -11.63 -0.74
CA VAL A 15 -2.48 -10.31 -1.00
C VAL A 15 -1.60 -9.24 -0.36
N VAL A 16 -1.15 -8.28 -1.16
CA VAL A 16 -0.41 -7.09 -0.73
C VAL A 16 -1.29 -5.87 -0.95
N ALA A 17 -1.72 -5.23 0.13
CA ALA A 17 -2.46 -3.99 0.04
C ALA A 17 -1.49 -2.81 -0.16
N VAL A 18 -1.80 -1.95 -1.13
CA VAL A 18 -1.05 -0.74 -1.45
C VAL A 18 -1.89 0.47 -1.00
N LEU A 19 -1.59 0.99 0.18
CA LEU A 19 -2.25 2.16 0.76
C LEU A 19 -1.54 3.42 0.24
N ASP A 20 -2.10 4.05 -0.80
CA ASP A 20 -1.40 5.08 -1.56
C ASP A 20 -2.38 6.01 -2.32
N THR A 21 -1.94 6.65 -3.39
CA THR A 21 -2.72 7.55 -4.26
C THR A 21 -3.66 6.82 -5.23
N GLY A 22 -3.80 5.50 -5.11
CA GLY A 22 -4.51 4.62 -6.04
C GLY A 22 -3.58 3.91 -7.03
N VAL A 23 -4.11 2.92 -7.72
CA VAL A 23 -3.38 2.11 -8.71
C VAL A 23 -4.16 2.09 -10.01
N ASP A 24 -3.49 2.27 -11.14
CA ASP A 24 -4.09 2.08 -12.47
C ASP A 24 -4.46 0.60 -12.67
N LEU A 25 -5.74 0.30 -12.60
CA LEU A 25 -6.27 -1.07 -12.69
C LEU A 25 -6.12 -1.67 -14.09
N ASP A 26 -6.06 -0.82 -15.12
CA ASP A 26 -5.94 -1.21 -16.52
C ASP A 26 -4.49 -1.28 -17.01
N HIS A 27 -3.52 -0.94 -16.13
CA HIS A 27 -2.11 -0.93 -16.49
C HIS A 27 -1.69 -2.31 -17.02
N PRO A 28 -1.15 -2.41 -18.24
CA PRO A 28 -0.90 -3.71 -18.92
C PRO A 28 0.01 -4.65 -18.12
N ASP A 29 0.92 -4.07 -17.32
CA ASP A 29 1.89 -4.80 -16.52
C ASP A 29 1.38 -5.19 -15.11
N LEU A 30 0.23 -4.64 -14.67
CA LEU A 30 -0.34 -4.86 -13.33
C LEU A 30 -1.65 -5.64 -13.33
N ARG A 31 -2.48 -5.46 -14.35
CA ARG A 31 -3.88 -5.94 -14.39
C ARG A 31 -4.05 -7.43 -14.06
N GLY A 32 -3.09 -8.28 -14.42
CA GLY A 32 -3.14 -9.72 -14.13
C GLY A 32 -2.89 -10.05 -12.66
N ASN A 33 -2.32 -9.11 -11.91
CA ASN A 33 -2.02 -9.23 -10.49
C ASN A 33 -2.94 -8.39 -9.59
N ILE A 34 -3.87 -7.60 -10.16
CA ILE A 34 -4.85 -6.87 -9.34
C ILE A 34 -5.70 -7.88 -8.55
N TRP A 35 -5.89 -7.57 -7.28
CA TRP A 35 -6.77 -8.32 -6.39
C TRP A 35 -8.24 -8.17 -6.80
N THR A 36 -9.00 -9.22 -6.57
CA THR A 36 -10.45 -9.21 -6.81
C THR A 36 -11.16 -9.73 -5.57
N ASN A 37 -12.11 -8.97 -5.07
CA ASN A 37 -13.01 -9.40 -4.02
C ASN A 37 -14.00 -10.43 -4.57
N GLY A 38 -13.78 -11.70 -4.25
CA GLY A 38 -14.67 -12.79 -4.68
C GLY A 38 -16.01 -12.83 -3.93
N GLY A 39 -16.20 -11.96 -2.93
CA GLY A 39 -17.45 -11.81 -2.20
C GLY A 39 -18.44 -10.89 -2.90
N GLU A 40 -17.98 -10.06 -3.86
CA GLU A 40 -18.77 -9.07 -4.53
C GLU A 40 -19.28 -9.53 -5.91
N VAL A 41 -20.48 -9.03 -6.28
CA VAL A 41 -21.04 -9.15 -7.63
C VAL A 41 -20.92 -7.81 -8.35
N VAL A 42 -20.11 -7.79 -9.38
CA VAL A 42 -19.72 -6.55 -10.09
C VAL A 42 -20.92 -5.71 -10.53
N GLY A 43 -21.03 -4.50 -10.03
CA GLY A 43 -21.94 -3.46 -10.52
C GLY A 43 -23.41 -3.68 -10.19
N ASP A 44 -23.74 -4.48 -9.17
CA ASP A 44 -25.15 -4.66 -8.76
C ASP A 44 -25.62 -3.62 -7.72
N GLY A 45 -24.71 -2.81 -7.19
CA GLY A 45 -25.00 -1.76 -6.22
C GLY A 45 -25.29 -2.28 -4.81
N ILE A 46 -24.86 -3.50 -4.50
CA ILE A 46 -25.08 -4.16 -3.21
C ILE A 46 -23.72 -4.53 -2.60
N ASP A 47 -23.55 -4.34 -1.31
CA ASP A 47 -22.48 -4.89 -0.52
C ASP A 47 -22.80 -6.37 -0.23
N ASN A 48 -22.33 -7.27 -1.12
CA ASN A 48 -22.72 -8.68 -1.10
C ASN A 48 -22.01 -9.47 0.02
N ASP A 49 -20.83 -9.04 0.44
CA ASP A 49 -20.07 -9.70 1.52
C ASP A 49 -20.26 -9.03 2.89
N ALA A 50 -21.10 -7.99 2.96
CA ALA A 50 -21.41 -7.23 4.16
C ALA A 50 -20.17 -6.67 4.87
N ASN A 51 -19.18 -6.23 4.08
CA ASN A 51 -17.95 -5.64 4.59
C ASN A 51 -18.09 -4.13 4.86
N GLY A 52 -19.15 -3.48 4.39
CA GLY A 52 -19.46 -2.06 4.53
C GLY A 52 -19.10 -1.24 3.28
N TYR A 53 -18.65 -1.89 2.20
CA TYR A 53 -18.17 -1.24 0.98
C TYR A 53 -18.86 -1.85 -0.25
N VAL A 54 -19.70 -1.08 -0.90
CA VAL A 54 -20.55 -1.52 -2.03
C VAL A 54 -19.70 -1.69 -3.29
N ASP A 55 -19.77 -2.86 -3.94
CA ASP A 55 -19.06 -3.14 -5.20
C ASP A 55 -17.52 -2.95 -5.09
N ASP A 56 -16.89 -3.21 -3.96
CA ASP A 56 -15.44 -3.05 -3.76
C ASP A 56 -14.59 -4.13 -4.44
N VAL A 57 -14.93 -4.41 -5.68
CA VAL A 57 -14.38 -5.53 -6.48
C VAL A 57 -12.85 -5.54 -6.57
N HIS A 58 -12.23 -4.37 -6.64
CA HIS A 58 -10.77 -4.25 -6.77
C HIS A 58 -10.10 -3.42 -5.68
N GLY A 59 -10.81 -3.16 -4.57
CA GLY A 59 -10.35 -2.32 -3.50
C GLY A 59 -11.27 -1.12 -3.28
N TRP A 60 -10.83 -0.13 -2.49
CA TRP A 60 -11.65 1.00 -2.10
C TRP A 60 -10.91 2.33 -2.16
N ASP A 61 -11.62 3.40 -2.52
CA ASP A 61 -11.15 4.78 -2.47
C ASP A 61 -11.69 5.50 -1.24
N PHE A 62 -10.84 5.72 -0.23
CA PHE A 62 -11.16 6.47 0.98
C PHE A 62 -11.09 7.99 0.80
N VAL A 63 -10.60 8.50 -0.33
CA VAL A 63 -10.61 9.93 -0.67
C VAL A 63 -11.93 10.30 -1.34
N GLY A 64 -12.33 9.53 -2.36
CA GLY A 64 -13.61 9.66 -3.07
C GLY A 64 -14.77 9.03 -2.33
N ASN A 65 -14.52 8.10 -1.43
CA ASN A 65 -15.49 7.23 -0.76
C ASN A 65 -16.33 6.43 -1.78
N ASP A 66 -15.63 5.74 -2.67
CA ASP A 66 -16.22 4.91 -3.72
C ASP A 66 -15.34 3.67 -4.03
N ASN A 67 -15.81 2.85 -4.98
CA ASN A 67 -15.18 1.59 -5.38
C ASN A 67 -14.16 1.73 -6.53
N LEU A 68 -13.63 2.94 -6.77
CA LEU A 68 -12.65 3.21 -7.82
C LEU A 68 -11.30 3.66 -7.22
N PRO A 69 -10.48 2.74 -6.68
CA PRO A 69 -9.19 3.07 -6.06
C PRO A 69 -8.10 3.37 -7.11
N VAL A 70 -8.45 4.19 -8.11
CA VAL A 70 -7.56 4.61 -9.19
C VAL A 70 -7.01 6.01 -8.95
N PRO A 71 -5.84 6.36 -9.50
CA PRO A 71 -5.33 7.71 -9.45
C PRO A 71 -6.33 8.69 -10.06
N SER A 72 -6.68 9.73 -9.32
CA SER A 72 -7.66 10.74 -9.75
C SER A 72 -7.16 12.12 -9.36
N ALA A 73 -7.14 13.06 -10.32
CA ALA A 73 -6.73 14.45 -10.12
C ALA A 73 -7.68 15.42 -10.82
N PRO A 74 -7.83 16.64 -10.28
CA PRO A 74 -8.43 17.73 -11.02
C PRO A 74 -7.56 18.11 -12.23
N ASP A 75 -8.18 18.64 -13.30
CA ASP A 75 -7.57 18.94 -14.60
C ASP A 75 -6.32 19.88 -14.58
N THR A 76 -5.98 20.43 -13.42
CA THR A 76 -4.87 21.39 -13.24
C THR A 76 -3.63 20.77 -12.58
N PHE A 77 -3.58 19.47 -12.42
CA PHE A 77 -2.59 18.77 -11.60
C PHE A 77 -1.24 18.54 -12.30
N MET A 78 -0.14 18.63 -11.56
CA MET A 78 1.22 18.27 -12.02
C MET A 78 1.61 16.85 -11.55
N GLU A 79 2.02 16.01 -12.46
CA GLU A 79 2.10 14.52 -12.47
C GLU A 79 2.81 13.78 -11.30
N GLY A 80 3.41 14.44 -10.32
CA GLY A 80 4.38 13.79 -9.42
C GLY A 80 3.80 12.76 -8.44
N ALA A 81 2.82 13.12 -7.61
CA ALA A 81 2.28 12.23 -6.59
C ALA A 81 1.16 11.32 -7.13
N LEU A 82 0.43 11.77 -8.14
CA LEU A 82 -0.72 11.07 -8.70
C LEU A 82 -0.44 9.62 -9.09
N VAL A 83 0.69 9.35 -9.73
CA VAL A 83 1.06 8.01 -10.22
C VAL A 83 1.83 7.19 -9.19
N HIS A 84 2.07 7.72 -7.99
CA HIS A 84 2.94 7.11 -7.00
C HIS A 84 2.49 5.69 -6.62
N GLY A 85 1.21 5.49 -6.30
CA GLY A 85 0.70 4.18 -5.94
C GLY A 85 0.82 3.14 -7.07
N THR A 86 0.66 3.56 -8.34
CA THR A 86 0.89 2.70 -9.51
C THR A 86 2.36 2.29 -9.62
N LEU A 87 3.30 3.22 -9.40
CA LEU A 87 4.74 2.92 -9.41
C LEU A 87 5.11 1.95 -8.28
N ILE A 88 4.60 2.17 -7.07
CA ILE A 88 4.81 1.27 -5.93
C ILE A 88 4.25 -0.12 -6.23
N ALA A 89 3.03 -0.22 -6.76
CA ALA A 89 2.43 -1.48 -7.18
C ALA A 89 3.31 -2.20 -8.22
N GLY A 90 3.90 -1.45 -9.17
CA GLY A 90 4.83 -1.96 -10.17
C GLY A 90 6.09 -2.58 -9.56
N ILE A 91 6.71 -1.90 -8.60
CA ILE A 91 7.90 -2.41 -7.88
C ILE A 91 7.55 -3.70 -7.11
N ILE A 92 6.38 -3.76 -6.49
CA ILE A 92 5.94 -4.93 -5.72
C ILE A 92 5.63 -6.09 -6.65
N GLY A 93 4.80 -5.87 -7.68
CA GLY A 93 4.14 -6.97 -8.36
C GLY A 93 3.81 -6.73 -9.84
N ALA A 94 4.62 -5.98 -10.60
CA ALA A 94 4.52 -6.02 -12.05
C ALA A 94 4.80 -7.44 -12.55
N GLN A 95 4.04 -7.89 -13.55
CA GLN A 95 4.19 -9.23 -14.10
C GLN A 95 5.54 -9.39 -14.78
N GLY A 96 6.29 -10.42 -14.39
CA GLY A 96 7.54 -10.75 -15.05
C GLY A 96 7.33 -11.53 -16.34
N ASN A 97 8.32 -11.45 -17.23
CA ASN A 97 8.42 -12.27 -18.45
C ASN A 97 7.21 -12.13 -19.43
N ASN A 98 6.54 -10.98 -19.43
CA ASN A 98 5.38 -10.67 -20.26
C ASN A 98 5.71 -9.76 -21.46
N ALA A 99 6.98 -9.37 -21.65
CA ALA A 99 7.47 -8.46 -22.68
C ALA A 99 6.87 -7.03 -22.60
N GLU A 100 6.36 -6.64 -21.43
CA GLU A 100 5.82 -5.33 -21.13
C GLU A 100 6.66 -4.67 -20.02
N GLY A 101 6.63 -3.37 -19.89
CA GLY A 101 7.10 -2.50 -18.82
C GLY A 101 8.32 -2.98 -18.02
N VAL A 102 8.10 -3.42 -16.79
CA VAL A 102 9.14 -3.84 -15.84
C VAL A 102 8.80 -5.18 -15.19
N ALA A 103 9.76 -5.77 -14.46
CA ALA A 103 9.48 -6.91 -13.60
C ALA A 103 9.41 -6.45 -12.14
N GLY A 104 8.31 -6.72 -11.47
CA GLY A 104 8.16 -6.53 -10.04
C GLY A 104 8.99 -7.53 -9.24
N LEU A 105 9.10 -7.30 -7.93
CA LEU A 105 9.80 -8.24 -7.05
C LEU A 105 9.10 -9.59 -7.00
N SER A 106 7.76 -9.61 -6.98
CA SER A 106 6.93 -10.80 -6.96
C SER A 106 6.04 -10.83 -8.22
N TRP A 107 6.38 -11.65 -9.21
CA TRP A 107 5.65 -11.73 -10.48
C TRP A 107 4.23 -12.28 -10.33
N HIS A 108 4.02 -13.07 -9.28
CA HIS A 108 2.75 -13.68 -8.91
C HIS A 108 2.38 -13.23 -7.50
N VAL A 109 1.47 -12.27 -7.41
CA VAL A 109 0.95 -11.69 -6.16
C VAL A 109 -0.45 -11.17 -6.42
N ARG A 110 -1.22 -10.84 -5.40
CA ARG A 110 -2.45 -10.05 -5.56
C ARG A 110 -2.25 -8.68 -4.96
N LEU A 111 -2.28 -7.66 -5.81
CA LEU A 111 -2.18 -6.27 -5.44
C LEU A 111 -3.58 -5.75 -5.12
N MET A 112 -3.82 -5.35 -3.87
CA MET A 112 -5.07 -4.75 -3.42
C MET A 112 -4.90 -3.23 -3.39
N PRO A 113 -5.43 -2.48 -4.37
CA PRO A 113 -5.40 -1.03 -4.36
C PRO A 113 -6.29 -0.47 -3.24
N VAL A 114 -5.74 0.42 -2.43
CA VAL A 114 -6.49 1.15 -1.40
C VAL A 114 -6.08 2.61 -1.49
N ARG A 115 -6.93 3.43 -2.11
CA ARG A 115 -6.64 4.85 -2.25
C ARG A 115 -6.99 5.59 -0.97
N MET A 116 -6.00 6.16 -0.30
CA MET A 116 -6.15 6.97 0.90
C MET A 116 -5.37 8.29 0.87
N LEU A 117 -4.59 8.49 -0.18
CA LEU A 117 -3.90 9.74 -0.46
C LEU A 117 -4.55 10.43 -1.66
N ASP A 118 -4.70 11.75 -1.56
CA ASP A 118 -5.14 12.58 -2.67
C ASP A 118 -4.07 12.71 -3.78
N ALA A 119 -4.37 13.52 -4.80
CA ALA A 119 -3.47 13.72 -5.92
C ALA A 119 -2.16 14.42 -5.54
N GLU A 120 -2.12 15.13 -4.44
CA GLU A 120 -0.96 15.80 -3.88
C GLU A 120 -0.15 14.91 -2.92
N GLY A 121 -0.64 13.69 -2.65
CA GLY A 121 -0.04 12.74 -1.73
C GLY A 121 -0.38 13.00 -0.26
N ASN A 122 -1.43 13.77 0.02
CA ASN A 122 -1.91 14.01 1.38
C ASN A 122 -3.01 13.03 1.76
N GLY A 123 -3.05 12.67 3.03
CA GLY A 123 -4.11 11.86 3.62
C GLY A 123 -4.28 12.19 5.10
N THR A 124 -5.36 11.70 5.67
CA THR A 124 -5.67 11.86 7.10
C THR A 124 -5.39 10.57 7.87
N VAL A 125 -5.19 10.68 9.17
CA VAL A 125 -5.06 9.51 10.05
C VAL A 125 -6.31 8.64 9.99
N ASP A 126 -7.49 9.25 9.94
CA ASP A 126 -8.77 8.54 9.82
C ASP A 126 -8.83 7.68 8.55
N GLN A 127 -8.44 8.23 7.40
CA GLN A 127 -8.32 7.47 6.15
C GLN A 127 -7.31 6.32 6.27
N ALA A 128 -6.15 6.55 6.90
CA ALA A 128 -5.14 5.51 7.11
C ALA A 128 -5.65 4.36 7.99
N VAL A 129 -6.39 4.69 9.05
CA VAL A 129 -7.01 3.69 9.95
C VAL A 129 -8.04 2.85 9.22
N HIS A 130 -8.98 3.50 8.50
CA HIS A 130 -10.00 2.79 7.73
C HIS A 130 -9.40 1.94 6.61
N ALA A 131 -8.40 2.47 5.91
CA ALA A 131 -7.68 1.76 4.85
C ALA A 131 -6.96 0.52 5.38
N LEU A 132 -6.30 0.63 6.55
CA LEU A 132 -5.62 -0.50 7.19
C LEU A 132 -6.61 -1.57 7.66
N ASP A 133 -7.69 -1.16 8.34
CA ASP A 133 -8.74 -2.09 8.79
C ASP A 133 -9.44 -2.79 7.61
N TYR A 134 -9.69 -2.05 6.51
CA TYR A 134 -10.20 -2.61 5.27
C TYR A 134 -9.27 -3.68 4.70
N ALA A 135 -7.98 -3.37 4.57
CA ALA A 135 -7.00 -4.30 4.04
C ALA A 135 -6.90 -5.59 4.87
N VAL A 136 -6.87 -5.46 6.21
CA VAL A 136 -6.85 -6.60 7.14
C VAL A 136 -8.11 -7.44 7.00
N LYS A 137 -9.30 -6.82 6.97
CA LYS A 137 -10.59 -7.50 6.85
C LYS A 137 -10.72 -8.28 5.55
N ASN A 138 -10.17 -7.73 4.45
CA ASN A 138 -10.21 -8.32 3.12
C ASN A 138 -9.00 -9.25 2.82
N GLY A 139 -8.29 -9.68 3.86
CA GLY A 139 -7.32 -10.77 3.78
C GLY A 139 -5.93 -10.38 3.29
N ALA A 140 -5.56 -9.11 3.34
CA ALA A 140 -4.18 -8.71 3.10
C ALA A 140 -3.21 -9.44 4.05
N ARG A 141 -2.09 -9.92 3.52
CA ARG A 141 -1.00 -10.53 4.31
C ARG A 141 0.13 -9.54 4.53
N VAL A 142 0.26 -8.58 3.64
CA VAL A 142 1.22 -7.48 3.71
C VAL A 142 0.49 -6.19 3.39
N VAL A 143 0.81 -5.13 4.11
CA VAL A 143 0.33 -3.77 3.83
C VAL A 143 1.53 -2.87 3.60
N ASN A 144 1.55 -2.19 2.46
CA ASN A 144 2.56 -1.19 2.13
C ASN A 144 2.02 0.21 2.37
N MET A 145 2.76 1.00 3.16
CA MET A 145 2.48 2.39 3.51
C MET A 145 3.67 3.28 3.10
N SER A 146 3.70 3.71 1.83
CA SER A 146 4.79 4.52 1.29
C SER A 146 4.62 6.01 1.56
N PHE A 147 4.19 6.36 2.77
CA PHE A 147 4.01 7.72 3.26
C PHE A 147 4.54 7.89 4.70
N THR A 148 4.67 9.12 5.15
CA THR A 148 5.11 9.44 6.51
C THR A 148 4.29 10.58 7.09
N GLY A 149 4.00 10.46 8.40
CA GLY A 149 3.49 11.55 9.24
C GLY A 149 4.52 11.95 10.30
N THR A 150 4.36 13.11 10.89
CA THR A 150 5.25 13.63 11.95
C THR A 150 4.63 13.53 13.34
N ILE A 151 3.39 13.06 13.44
CA ILE A 151 2.63 13.00 14.70
C ILE A 151 2.23 11.53 14.93
N THR A 152 2.46 11.06 16.13
CA THR A 152 1.88 9.79 16.61
C THR A 152 0.38 9.97 16.87
N ASP A 153 -0.39 8.93 16.59
CA ASP A 153 -1.83 8.94 16.84
C ASP A 153 -2.27 7.60 17.46
N PRO A 154 -2.87 7.64 18.67
CA PRO A 154 -3.31 6.41 19.35
C PRO A 154 -4.32 5.56 18.57
N ILE A 155 -5.11 6.20 17.68
CA ILE A 155 -6.09 5.48 16.86
C ILE A 155 -5.37 4.68 15.77
N LEU A 156 -4.34 5.26 15.15
CA LEU A 156 -3.49 4.57 14.19
C LEU A 156 -2.70 3.44 14.87
N ASP A 157 -2.13 3.69 16.06
CA ASP A 157 -1.41 2.67 16.82
C ASP A 157 -2.32 1.49 17.18
N ALA A 158 -3.59 1.76 17.53
CA ALA A 158 -4.58 0.72 17.75
C ALA A 158 -4.92 -0.09 16.48
N ALA A 159 -4.97 0.57 15.30
CA ALA A 159 -5.16 -0.13 14.03
C ALA A 159 -3.95 -0.99 13.67
N LEU A 160 -2.74 -0.49 13.89
CA LEU A 160 -1.50 -1.25 13.72
C LEU A 160 -1.44 -2.46 14.65
N ALA A 161 -1.93 -2.33 15.89
CA ALA A 161 -2.03 -3.45 16.82
C ALA A 161 -2.98 -4.54 16.28
N ARG A 162 -4.16 -4.16 15.76
CA ARG A 162 -5.12 -5.11 15.14
C ARG A 162 -4.50 -5.83 13.94
N ALA A 163 -3.77 -5.10 13.08
CA ALA A 163 -3.08 -5.69 11.95
C ALA A 163 -2.02 -6.72 12.40
N ALA A 164 -1.20 -6.36 13.39
CA ALA A 164 -0.20 -7.26 13.97
C ALA A 164 -0.83 -8.50 14.62
N ASP A 165 -1.93 -8.35 15.37
CA ASP A 165 -2.65 -9.44 16.01
C ASP A 165 -3.33 -10.37 14.98
N ALA A 166 -3.71 -9.84 13.81
CA ALA A 166 -4.18 -10.61 12.65
C ALA A 166 -3.04 -11.29 11.86
N GLY A 167 -1.78 -11.08 12.24
CA GLY A 167 -0.61 -11.64 11.56
C GLY A 167 -0.30 -10.97 10.22
N VAL A 168 -0.74 -9.73 10.03
CA VAL A 168 -0.44 -8.91 8.84
C VAL A 168 0.88 -8.18 9.04
N VAL A 169 1.74 -8.24 8.04
CA VAL A 169 3.02 -7.51 8.02
C VAL A 169 2.80 -6.11 7.47
N VAL A 170 3.02 -5.09 8.28
CA VAL A 170 2.97 -3.69 7.84
C VAL A 170 4.38 -3.20 7.53
N VAL A 171 4.56 -2.62 6.35
CA VAL A 171 5.82 -2.06 5.87
C VAL A 171 5.62 -0.58 5.57
N ALA A 172 6.47 0.29 6.14
CA ALA A 172 6.35 1.72 5.94
C ALA A 172 7.68 2.41 5.62
N ALA A 173 7.59 3.49 4.84
CA ALA A 173 8.73 4.34 4.54
C ALA A 173 9.21 5.11 5.78
N VAL A 174 10.52 5.31 5.91
CA VAL A 174 11.11 6.17 6.94
C VAL A 174 11.37 7.60 6.46
N GLY A 175 10.86 7.94 5.29
CA GLY A 175 10.91 9.29 4.69
C GLY A 175 12.12 9.51 3.79
N ASN A 176 12.04 10.61 3.03
CA ASN A 176 13.01 11.03 2.01
C ASN A 176 13.58 12.41 2.43
N LYS A 177 14.65 12.44 3.19
CA LYS A 177 15.31 13.72 3.49
C LYS A 177 16.59 13.86 2.68
N SER A 178 16.63 14.86 1.82
CA SER A 178 17.86 15.26 1.14
C SER A 178 18.95 15.61 2.18
N ASN A 179 20.21 15.20 1.92
CA ASN A 179 21.38 15.46 2.77
C ASN A 179 21.48 14.62 4.05
N GLY A 180 21.51 13.31 3.93
CA GLY A 180 21.91 12.39 5.00
C GLY A 180 20.79 11.80 5.84
N GLY A 181 19.55 11.94 5.39
CA GLY A 181 18.37 11.32 5.99
C GLY A 181 17.99 11.89 7.37
N ASN A 182 16.90 11.39 7.94
CA ASN A 182 16.47 11.72 9.29
C ASN A 182 17.23 10.87 10.31
N ASN A 183 17.60 11.47 11.44
CA ASN A 183 17.89 10.73 12.65
C ASN A 183 16.55 10.43 13.34
N LEU A 184 16.04 9.22 13.19
CA LEU A 184 14.72 8.82 13.72
C LEU A 184 14.64 8.85 15.25
N ASN A 185 15.79 8.85 15.94
CA ASN A 185 15.84 9.05 17.39
C ASN A 185 15.56 10.51 17.81
N GLU A 186 15.75 11.47 16.90
CA GLU A 186 15.53 12.90 17.14
C GLU A 186 14.25 13.39 16.46
N THR A 187 13.96 12.87 15.28
CA THR A 187 12.79 13.21 14.47
C THR A 187 12.10 11.94 13.99
N PRO A 188 11.34 11.29 14.85
CA PRO A 188 10.61 10.08 14.46
C PRO A 188 9.56 10.40 13.39
N VAL A 189 9.29 9.42 12.54
CA VAL A 189 8.22 9.46 11.53
C VAL A 189 7.28 8.26 11.70
N TYR A 190 6.02 8.47 11.41
CA TYR A 190 4.98 7.49 11.62
C TYR A 190 4.32 7.11 10.29
N PRO A 191 3.89 5.84 10.12
CA PRO A 191 3.83 4.79 11.13
C PRO A 191 5.16 4.04 11.38
N ALA A 192 6.25 4.33 10.66
CA ALA A 192 7.50 3.55 10.74
C ALA A 192 8.13 3.48 12.15
N CYS A 193 7.91 4.49 12.98
CA CYS A 193 8.40 4.55 14.37
C CYS A 193 7.32 4.26 15.41
N SER A 194 6.16 3.71 15.02
CA SER A 194 5.12 3.30 15.97
C SER A 194 5.60 2.13 16.83
N THR A 195 5.40 2.24 18.14
CA THR A 195 5.65 1.17 19.11
C THR A 195 4.39 0.96 19.92
N LEU A 196 3.94 -0.28 20.03
CA LEU A 196 2.72 -0.62 20.78
C LEU A 196 2.94 -0.53 22.29
N PRO A 197 1.87 -0.34 23.08
CA PRO A 197 1.98 -0.27 24.55
C PRO A 197 2.58 -1.52 25.20
N ASP A 198 2.53 -2.67 24.52
CA ASP A 198 3.12 -3.93 24.96
C ASP A 198 4.60 -4.09 24.55
N GLY A 199 5.18 -3.07 23.88
CA GLY A 199 6.57 -3.01 23.47
C GLY A 199 6.86 -3.70 22.11
N ARG A 200 5.83 -4.18 21.39
CA ARG A 200 6.01 -4.69 20.01
C ARG A 200 6.19 -3.52 19.05
N ASP A 201 7.03 -3.74 18.04
CA ASP A 201 7.15 -2.88 16.87
C ASP A 201 6.25 -3.45 15.76
N PRO A 202 5.07 -2.85 15.48
CA PRO A 202 4.09 -3.41 14.56
C PRO A 202 4.44 -3.16 13.09
N VAL A 203 5.48 -2.36 12.82
CA VAL A 203 5.82 -1.88 11.48
C VAL A 203 7.28 -2.14 11.15
N ILE A 204 7.54 -2.62 9.94
CA ILE A 204 8.88 -2.69 9.37
C ILE A 204 9.18 -1.35 8.70
N GLY A 205 10.03 -0.52 9.32
CA GLY A 205 10.50 0.73 8.72
C GLY A 205 11.55 0.48 7.66
N VAL A 206 11.36 1.02 6.45
CA VAL A 206 12.26 0.84 5.31
C VAL A 206 12.90 2.15 4.90
N ALA A 207 14.23 2.17 4.88
CA ALA A 207 15.05 3.27 4.39
C ALA A 207 15.58 2.99 2.98
N ALA A 208 15.80 4.05 2.20
CA ALA A 208 16.47 3.95 0.92
C ALA A 208 17.99 3.99 1.08
N THR A 209 18.70 3.24 0.22
CA THR A 209 20.16 3.33 0.05
C THR A 209 20.51 3.60 -1.40
N ASP A 210 21.71 4.13 -1.62
CA ASP A 210 22.30 4.26 -2.96
C ASP A 210 22.93 2.91 -3.42
N LEU A 211 23.51 2.92 -4.62
CA LEU A 211 24.19 1.74 -5.21
C LEU A 211 25.41 1.24 -4.42
N ASN A 212 25.88 2.00 -3.44
CA ASN A 212 27.01 1.64 -2.58
C ASN A 212 26.56 1.31 -1.16
N ASP A 213 25.28 0.99 -0.95
CA ASP A 213 24.65 0.74 0.35
C ASP A 213 24.77 1.90 1.35
N ARG A 214 24.93 3.13 0.84
CA ARG A 214 24.91 4.33 1.67
C ARG A 214 23.48 4.81 1.79
N LYS A 215 23.16 5.32 2.95
CA LYS A 215 21.86 5.95 3.22
C LYS A 215 21.60 7.09 2.20
N ALA A 216 20.49 7.01 1.49
CA ALA A 216 20.04 8.01 0.53
C ALA A 216 19.45 9.24 1.22
#